data_214ccb0b2edbe3b7bf929e6d7788952a
#
_entry.id   214ccb0b2edbe3b7bf929e6d7788952a
#
_cell.length_a   1.000
_cell.length_b   1.000
_cell.length_c   1.000
_cell.angle_alpha   90.00
_cell.angle_beta   90.00
_cell.angle_gamma   90.00
#
_symmetry.space_group_name_H-M   'P 1'
#
loop_
_entity.id
_entity.type
_entity.pdbx_description
1 polymer ?
#
loop_
_entity_poly.entity_id
_entity_poly.type
_entity_poly.pdbx_seq_one_letter_code
_entity_poly.pdbx_strand_id
1 'polypeptide(L)'
;MSRVVHFEIHAEEPERAMAFYRELFGWQFTKWDGPMPYWMVVTGPDSQPGINGGLLKRMGPAPATGQAVNAFACTCYVDSVDASFAKALALGATVALPKMAVPGVGWLAYIHDTEGNILGMMQNDPTAK
;
A
#
# COMPACT_ATOMS: atom_id res chain seq x y z
N MET A 1 -13.70 10.86 -8.05
CA MET A 1 -12.26 11.09 -8.28
C MET A 1 -11.45 10.19 -7.38
N SER A 2 -10.44 9.53 -7.93
CA SER A 2 -9.61 8.60 -7.17
C SER A 2 -8.61 9.35 -6.30
N ARG A 3 -8.66 9.11 -5.02
CA ARG A 3 -7.79 9.76 -4.03
C ARG A 3 -6.87 8.74 -3.39
N VAL A 4 -5.74 9.18 -2.88
CA VAL A 4 -4.89 8.34 -2.03
C VAL A 4 -5.61 8.12 -0.71
N VAL A 5 -5.85 6.85 -0.36
CA VAL A 5 -6.61 6.48 0.83
C VAL A 5 -5.87 5.47 1.71
N HIS A 6 -4.70 5.01 1.27
CA HIS A 6 -3.94 3.97 1.95
C HIS A 6 -2.46 4.14 1.63
N PHE A 7 -1.62 3.82 2.59
CA PHE A 7 -0.18 3.73 2.39
C PHE A 7 0.33 2.39 2.89
N GLU A 8 1.50 1.97 2.41
CA GLU A 8 2.17 0.77 2.91
C GLU A 8 3.61 1.07 3.27
N ILE A 9 3.99 0.63 4.45
CA ILE A 9 5.36 0.72 4.96
C ILE A 9 6.01 -0.65 4.79
N HIS A 10 7.13 -0.68 4.09
CA HIS A 10 7.94 -1.90 3.97
C HIS A 10 9.10 -1.81 4.97
N ALA A 11 9.27 -2.85 5.76
CA ALA A 11 10.28 -2.87 6.82
C ALA A 11 11.03 -4.20 6.83
N GLU A 12 12.35 -4.14 7.02
CA GLU A 12 13.14 -5.36 7.21
C GLU A 12 12.74 -6.10 8.48
N GLU A 13 12.53 -5.34 9.55
CA GLU A 13 12.10 -5.86 10.84
C GLU A 13 10.79 -5.17 11.24
N PRO A 14 9.64 -5.76 10.91
CA PRO A 14 8.34 -5.15 11.22
C PRO A 14 8.16 -4.75 12.67
N GLU A 15 8.58 -5.59 13.61
CA GLU A 15 8.45 -5.29 15.03
C GLU A 15 9.23 -4.04 15.43
N ARG A 16 10.42 -3.87 14.89
CA ARG A 16 11.25 -2.69 15.14
C ARG A 16 10.61 -1.43 14.56
N ALA A 17 10.07 -1.52 13.35
CA ALA A 17 9.38 -0.40 12.71
C ALA A 17 8.13 -0.01 13.49
N MET A 18 7.32 -0.99 13.91
CA MET A 18 6.12 -0.73 14.69
C MET A 18 6.43 -0.07 16.02
N ALA A 19 7.45 -0.53 16.71
CA ALA A 19 7.87 0.09 17.96
C ALA A 19 8.27 1.55 17.75
N PHE A 20 9.00 1.84 16.68
CA PHE A 20 9.41 3.19 16.34
C PHE A 20 8.21 4.13 16.14
N TYR A 21 7.26 3.75 15.30
CA TYR A 21 6.09 4.58 15.02
C TYR A 21 5.13 4.66 16.20
N ARG A 22 5.01 3.59 16.96
CA ARG A 22 4.19 3.59 18.17
C ARG A 22 4.70 4.59 19.18
N GLU A 23 5.99 4.61 19.43
CA GLU A 23 6.58 5.54 20.39
C GLU A 23 6.60 6.98 19.87
N LEU A 24 6.92 7.16 18.60
CA LEU A 24 7.06 8.50 18.03
C LEU A 24 5.71 9.20 17.86
N PHE A 25 4.72 8.47 17.33
CA PHE A 25 3.43 9.08 16.95
C PHE A 25 2.21 8.49 17.67
N GLY A 26 2.38 7.43 18.44
CA GLY A 26 1.24 6.76 19.08
C GLY A 26 0.39 5.93 18.12
N TRP A 27 0.90 5.60 16.95
CA TRP A 27 0.16 4.77 16.00
C TRP A 27 -0.12 3.38 16.57
N GLN A 28 -1.25 2.80 16.15
CA GLN A 28 -1.65 1.46 16.58
C GLN A 28 -1.51 0.47 15.44
N PHE A 29 -1.09 -0.74 15.78
CA PHE A 29 -0.81 -1.80 14.82
C PHE A 29 -1.59 -3.05 15.22
N THR A 30 -2.34 -3.61 14.28
CA THR A 30 -3.11 -4.85 14.50
C THR A 30 -2.75 -5.84 13.40
N LYS A 31 -2.33 -7.03 13.78
CA LYS A 31 -1.98 -8.04 12.79
C LYS A 31 -3.22 -8.45 12.01
N TRP A 32 -3.09 -8.44 10.67
CA TRP A 32 -4.15 -8.89 9.78
C TRP A 32 -4.29 -10.41 9.84
N ASP A 33 -5.52 -10.88 9.78
CA ASP A 33 -5.86 -12.30 9.82
C ASP A 33 -5.91 -12.92 8.40
N GLY A 34 -5.05 -12.47 7.52
CA GLY A 34 -4.97 -12.91 6.14
C GLY A 34 -3.81 -13.88 5.88
N PRO A 35 -3.61 -14.27 4.62
CA PRO A 35 -2.66 -15.32 4.25
C PRO A 35 -1.19 -14.94 4.35
N MET A 36 -0.87 -13.65 4.55
CA MET A 36 0.52 -13.21 4.68
C MET A 36 0.71 -12.33 5.92
N PRO A 37 1.92 -12.26 6.49
CA PRO A 37 2.21 -11.34 7.58
C PRO A 37 2.01 -9.89 7.15
N TYR A 38 1.04 -9.25 7.77
CA TYR A 38 0.66 -7.88 7.46
C TYR A 38 0.03 -7.26 8.70
N TRP A 39 0.33 -6.02 8.99
CA TRP A 39 -0.22 -5.29 10.13
C TRP A 39 -0.98 -4.07 9.63
N MET A 40 -2.22 -3.92 10.09
CA MET A 40 -2.99 -2.72 9.84
C MET A 40 -2.48 -1.60 10.72
N VAL A 41 -2.35 -0.41 10.13
CA VAL A 41 -1.82 0.78 10.80
C VAL A 41 -2.93 1.79 10.95
N VAL A 42 -3.27 2.13 12.20
CA VAL A 42 -4.22 3.20 12.51
C VAL A 42 -3.43 4.40 12.98
N THR A 43 -3.50 5.49 12.23
CA THR A 43 -2.72 6.70 12.49
C THR A 43 -3.45 7.72 13.34
N GLY A 44 -4.76 7.59 13.49
CA GLY A 44 -5.57 8.50 14.30
C GLY A 44 -7.04 8.18 14.20
N PRO A 45 -7.89 8.95 14.89
CA PRO A 45 -9.34 8.73 14.85
C PRO A 45 -9.94 9.20 13.51
N ASP A 46 -11.06 8.58 13.14
CA ASP A 46 -11.75 8.91 11.89
C ASP A 46 -12.24 10.36 11.84
N SER A 47 -12.37 11.00 13.00
CA SER A 47 -12.80 12.40 13.10
C SER A 47 -11.74 13.42 12.70
N GLN A 48 -10.50 12.98 12.50
CA GLN A 48 -9.40 13.86 12.11
C GLN A 48 -8.97 13.57 10.67
N PRO A 49 -8.48 14.59 9.94
CA PRO A 49 -7.91 14.36 8.62
C PRO A 49 -6.68 13.43 8.70
N GLY A 50 -6.63 12.49 7.79
CA GLY A 50 -5.52 11.54 7.73
C GLY A 50 -5.95 10.25 7.07
N ILE A 51 -5.01 9.35 6.87
CA ILE A 51 -5.27 8.02 6.30
C ILE A 51 -4.60 6.95 7.15
N ASN A 52 -5.16 5.76 7.11
CA ASN A 52 -4.57 4.57 7.70
C ASN A 52 -3.85 3.76 6.63
N GLY A 53 -3.07 2.79 7.03
CA GLY A 53 -2.30 2.01 6.08
C GLY A 53 -1.99 0.61 6.56
N GLY A 54 -0.92 0.07 6.03
CA GLY A 54 -0.42 -1.24 6.38
C GLY A 54 1.09 -1.24 6.52
N LEU A 55 1.59 -2.27 7.17
CA LEU A 55 3.01 -2.51 7.33
C LEU A 55 3.29 -3.98 7.05
N LEU A 56 4.32 -4.23 6.27
CA LEU A 56 4.72 -5.60 5.93
C LEU A 56 6.23 -5.70 5.78
N LYS A 57 6.71 -6.94 5.77
CA LYS A 57 8.14 -7.18 5.58
C LYS A 57 8.55 -6.79 4.16
N ARG A 58 9.68 -6.09 4.05
CA ARG A 58 10.24 -5.67 2.77
C ARG A 58 10.59 -6.90 1.92
N MET A 59 10.24 -6.83 0.66
CA MET A 59 10.44 -7.92 -0.30
C MET A 59 11.72 -7.75 -1.11
N GLY A 60 12.77 -7.27 -0.48
CA GLY A 60 14.06 -7.06 -1.14
C GLY A 60 15.05 -6.45 -0.16
N PRO A 61 16.24 -6.07 -0.63
CA PRO A 61 17.25 -5.48 0.24
C PRO A 61 16.80 -4.09 0.72
N ALA A 62 17.29 -3.71 1.90
CA ALA A 62 17.07 -2.39 2.44
C ALA A 62 17.66 -1.32 1.51
N PRO A 63 17.06 -0.11 1.47
CA PRO A 63 17.65 0.97 0.69
C PRO A 63 19.02 1.35 1.23
N ALA A 64 19.94 1.65 0.31
CA ALA A 64 21.29 2.08 0.65
C ALA A 64 21.28 3.53 1.16
N THR A 65 22.21 3.87 2.03
CA THR A 65 22.40 5.25 2.47
C THR A 65 22.71 6.15 1.27
N GLY A 66 22.04 7.28 1.18
CA GLY A 66 22.22 8.24 0.08
C GLY A 66 21.48 7.89 -1.20
N GLN A 67 20.71 6.82 -1.20
CA GLN A 67 19.83 6.46 -2.30
C GLN A 67 18.72 7.50 -2.47
N ALA A 68 18.15 7.61 -3.68
CA ALA A 68 17.03 8.49 -3.94
C ALA A 68 15.87 8.19 -2.97
N VAL A 69 14.99 9.16 -2.78
CA VAL A 69 13.85 9.03 -1.86
C VAL A 69 13.13 7.70 -2.11
N ASN A 70 12.98 6.92 -1.06
CA ASN A 70 12.22 5.69 -1.05
C ASN A 70 11.30 5.76 0.16
N ALA A 71 10.03 5.96 -0.08
CA ALA A 71 9.04 6.23 0.95
C ALA A 71 7.92 5.19 0.88
N PHE A 72 6.83 5.48 1.56
CA PHE A 72 5.67 4.60 1.60
C PHE A 72 5.01 4.52 0.22
N ALA A 73 4.59 3.32 -0.17
CA ALA A 73 3.76 3.15 -1.36
C ALA A 73 2.32 3.55 -1.04
N CYS A 74 1.72 4.34 -1.92
CA CYS A 74 0.35 4.80 -1.75
C CYS A 74 -0.61 4.00 -2.63
N THR A 75 -1.87 3.90 -2.20
CA THR A 75 -2.93 3.22 -2.95
C THR A 75 -4.12 4.16 -3.14
N CYS A 76 -4.67 4.17 -4.35
CA CYS A 76 -5.92 4.87 -4.65
C CYS A 76 -7.05 3.87 -4.82
N TYR A 77 -8.25 4.19 -4.34
CA TYR A 77 -9.45 3.44 -4.72
C TYR A 77 -9.87 3.83 -6.13
N VAL A 78 -10.23 2.83 -6.92
CA VAL A 78 -10.73 3.01 -8.28
C VAL A 78 -12.02 2.22 -8.46
N ASP A 79 -12.86 2.64 -9.40
CA ASP A 79 -14.11 1.93 -9.68
C ASP A 79 -13.86 0.60 -10.37
N SER A 80 -12.84 0.54 -11.23
CA SER A 80 -12.45 -0.66 -11.97
C SER A 80 -10.94 -0.73 -12.06
N VAL A 81 -10.35 -1.74 -11.43
CA VAL A 81 -8.90 -1.99 -11.56
C VAL A 81 -8.55 -2.31 -13.01
N ASP A 82 -9.39 -3.09 -13.72
CA ASP A 82 -9.12 -3.44 -15.11
C ASP A 82 -9.04 -2.19 -15.99
N ALA A 83 -10.03 -1.30 -15.89
CA ALA A 83 -10.08 -0.08 -16.70
C ALA A 83 -8.93 0.88 -16.32
N SER A 84 -8.69 1.09 -15.02
CA SER A 84 -7.65 2.00 -14.56
C SER A 84 -6.26 1.49 -14.91
N PHE A 85 -6.04 0.18 -14.79
CA PHE A 85 -4.76 -0.44 -15.14
C PHE A 85 -4.47 -0.29 -16.64
N ALA A 86 -5.46 -0.59 -17.48
CA ALA A 86 -5.32 -0.43 -18.93
C ALA A 86 -5.03 1.04 -19.31
N LYS A 87 -5.73 1.98 -18.68
CA LYS A 87 -5.51 3.41 -18.90
C LYS A 87 -4.11 3.83 -18.47
N ALA A 88 -3.64 3.36 -17.32
CA ALA A 88 -2.29 3.67 -16.83
C ALA A 88 -1.23 3.19 -17.81
N LEU A 89 -1.34 1.97 -18.33
CA LEU A 89 -0.39 1.45 -19.31
C LEU A 89 -0.41 2.27 -20.60
N ALA A 90 -1.60 2.68 -21.06
CA ALA A 90 -1.73 3.55 -22.24
C ALA A 90 -1.09 4.92 -22.04
N LEU A 91 -1.00 5.40 -20.79
CA LEU A 91 -0.37 6.66 -20.43
C LEU A 91 1.13 6.56 -20.15
N GLY A 92 1.72 5.38 -20.31
CA GLY A 92 3.16 5.18 -20.16
C GLY A 92 3.61 4.49 -18.87
N ALA A 93 2.68 4.04 -18.03
CA ALA A 93 3.03 3.26 -16.85
C ALA A 93 3.51 1.86 -17.24
N THR A 94 4.25 1.22 -16.33
CA THR A 94 4.66 -0.19 -16.47
C THR A 94 4.07 -1.00 -15.33
N VAL A 95 4.01 -2.32 -15.51
CA VAL A 95 3.44 -3.24 -14.50
C VAL A 95 4.44 -3.43 -13.37
N ALA A 96 3.99 -3.18 -12.13
CA ALA A 96 4.75 -3.56 -10.93
C ALA A 96 4.20 -4.85 -10.33
N LEU A 97 2.87 -4.96 -10.20
CA LEU A 97 2.18 -6.16 -9.77
C LEU A 97 0.89 -6.30 -10.56
N PRO A 98 0.69 -7.41 -11.31
CA PRO A 98 -0.56 -7.63 -12.03
C PRO A 98 -1.75 -7.73 -11.07
N LYS A 99 -2.95 -7.53 -11.62
CA LYS A 99 -4.19 -7.66 -10.85
C LYS A 99 -4.22 -8.97 -10.06
N MET A 100 -4.51 -8.85 -8.77
CA MET A 100 -4.68 -9.99 -7.89
C MET A 100 -5.86 -9.75 -6.94
N ALA A 101 -6.43 -10.83 -6.46
CA ALA A 101 -7.45 -10.75 -5.42
C ALA A 101 -6.79 -10.53 -4.06
N VAL A 102 -7.38 -9.61 -3.28
CA VAL A 102 -7.20 -9.59 -1.84
C VAL A 102 -8.48 -10.19 -1.27
N PRO A 103 -8.45 -11.47 -0.83
CA PRO A 103 -9.68 -12.21 -0.52
C PRO A 103 -10.59 -11.48 0.47
N GLY A 104 -11.87 -11.34 0.10
CA GLY A 104 -12.88 -10.67 0.92
C GLY A 104 -12.76 -9.15 0.94
N VAL A 105 -11.79 -8.56 0.27
CA VAL A 105 -11.51 -7.12 0.29
C VAL A 105 -11.71 -6.51 -1.11
N GLY A 106 -10.99 -7.01 -2.10
CA GLY A 106 -11.09 -6.44 -3.43
C GLY A 106 -10.01 -6.93 -4.39
N TRP A 107 -9.85 -6.17 -5.46
CA TRP A 107 -8.87 -6.42 -6.51
C TRP A 107 -7.79 -5.35 -6.46
N LEU A 108 -6.55 -5.77 -6.48
CA LEU A 108 -5.38 -4.90 -6.32
C LEU A 108 -4.46 -5.05 -7.51
N ALA A 109 -3.87 -3.95 -7.93
CA ALA A 109 -2.76 -3.94 -8.88
C ALA A 109 -1.79 -2.82 -8.52
N TYR A 110 -0.53 -3.00 -8.87
CA TYR A 110 0.48 -1.95 -8.72
C TYR A 110 1.10 -1.63 -10.07
N ILE A 111 1.38 -0.37 -10.28
CA ILE A 111 2.08 0.14 -11.45
C ILE A 111 3.32 0.91 -11.02
N HIS A 112 4.27 1.07 -11.95
CA HIS A 112 5.23 2.16 -11.88
C HIS A 112 4.74 3.28 -12.79
N ASP A 113 4.67 4.49 -12.26
CA ASP A 113 4.30 5.65 -13.06
C ASP A 113 5.39 5.98 -14.10
N THR A 114 5.24 7.07 -14.84
CA THR A 114 6.21 7.46 -15.88
C THR A 114 7.59 7.81 -15.32
N GLU A 115 7.69 8.00 -13.99
CA GLU A 115 8.94 8.37 -13.31
C GLU A 115 9.51 7.21 -12.47
N GLY A 116 8.92 6.02 -12.59
CA GLY A 116 9.38 4.84 -11.86
C GLY A 116 8.87 4.72 -10.43
N ASN A 117 7.94 5.57 -10.01
CA ASN A 117 7.36 5.50 -8.66
C ASN A 117 6.24 4.46 -8.63
N ILE A 118 6.24 3.64 -7.57
CA ILE A 118 5.21 2.62 -7.40
C ILE A 118 3.93 3.21 -6.85
N LEU A 119 2.78 2.80 -7.40
CA LEU A 119 1.46 3.23 -6.98
C LEU A 119 0.48 2.05 -7.05
N GLY A 120 -0.34 1.90 -6.02
CA GLY A 120 -1.37 0.87 -5.96
C GLY A 120 -2.75 1.38 -6.37
N MET A 121 -3.55 0.49 -6.93
CA MET A 121 -4.96 0.73 -7.24
C MET A 121 -5.79 -0.40 -6.66
N MET A 122 -6.84 -0.06 -5.92
CA MET A 122 -7.71 -1.02 -5.26
C MET A 122 -9.16 -0.80 -5.69
N GLN A 123 -9.81 -1.86 -6.10
CA GLN A 123 -11.26 -1.90 -6.34
C GLN A 123 -11.90 -2.70 -5.22
N ASN A 124 -12.83 -2.09 -4.49
CA ASN A 124 -13.54 -2.80 -3.44
C ASN A 124 -14.46 -3.86 -4.03
N ASP A 125 -14.33 -5.07 -3.54
CA ASP A 125 -15.19 -6.20 -3.93
C ASP A 125 -15.12 -7.26 -2.83
N PRO A 126 -16.14 -7.36 -1.97
CA PRO A 126 -16.13 -8.35 -0.88
C PRO A 126 -16.20 -9.79 -1.39
N THR A 127 -16.51 -10.00 -2.67
CA THR A 127 -16.56 -11.33 -3.28
C THR A 127 -15.24 -11.76 -3.92
N ALA A 128 -14.21 -10.91 -3.91
CA ALA A 128 -12.92 -11.23 -4.48
C ALA A 128 -12.30 -12.47 -3.81
N LYS A 129 -11.72 -13.35 -4.64
CA LYS A 129 -11.15 -14.62 -4.18
C LYS A 129 -9.79 -14.87 -4.80
#